data_1c72fdeab39ae33a09f4cfcb291ef001
#
_entry.id   1c72fdeab39ae33a09f4cfcb291ef001
#
_cell.length_a   1.000
_cell.length_b   1.000
_cell.length_c   1.000
_cell.angle_alpha   90.00
_cell.angle_beta   90.00
_cell.angle_gamma   90.00
#
_symmetry.space_group_name_H-M   'P 1'
#
loop_
_entity.id
_entity.type
_entity.pdbx_description
1 polymer ?
#
loop_
_entity_poly.entity_id
_entity_poly.type
_entity_poly.pdbx_seq_one_letter_code
_entity_poly.pdbx_strand_id
1 'polypeptide(L)'
;LDNSVRLTTLSPSLVKSEEKALSGILKLTATFTDEPLSSDPAVIYFDEKAGSGFDPRLDALKLMNTDYYMPNLYSLGSDGKKLSINALPEFTDTLNVIPLGLKLNIDGDVVFRLAGLPEEINGTRIYLHDRLTGVEIEMSEGSEYLVRLDPGEYSGRFFLNLRSTATSIPDPVADELFTVYSSHGFLRAKVKTEVTGPGNLAIINLTGQTVFVESIYDNGYHEYNPGLKEGVYIVTFTSSKYRGSKNIYFRNR
;
A
#
# COMPACT_ATOMS: atom_id res chain seq x y z
N LEU A 1 -52.13 31.42 30.39
CA LEU A 1 -51.86 30.45 29.32
C LEU A 1 -50.61 29.69 29.69
N ASP A 2 -50.87 28.52 30.24
CA ASP A 2 -49.88 27.58 30.73
C ASP A 2 -49.20 26.84 29.54
N ASN A 3 -47.88 26.92 29.45
CA ASN A 3 -47.07 26.33 28.40
C ASN A 3 -46.42 25.03 28.87
N SER A 4 -47.13 24.23 29.65
CA SER A 4 -46.62 23.03 30.31
C SER A 4 -46.79 21.74 29.48
N VAL A 5 -47.03 21.81 28.18
CA VAL A 5 -47.19 20.61 27.35
C VAL A 5 -46.23 20.65 26.18
N ARG A 6 -45.00 20.17 26.41
CA ARG A 6 -44.21 19.43 25.40
C ARG A 6 -42.92 18.89 26.00
N LEU A 7 -43.05 17.99 26.94
CA LEU A 7 -42.06 16.94 27.13
C LEU A 7 -42.54 15.73 26.34
N THR A 8 -42.26 15.70 25.06
CA THR A 8 -42.22 14.45 24.33
C THR A 8 -40.99 13.70 24.83
N THR A 9 -41.21 12.72 25.66
CA THR A 9 -40.26 11.67 25.94
C THR A 9 -39.89 11.04 24.59
N LEU A 10 -38.79 11.51 24.03
CA LEU A 10 -38.12 10.79 22.96
C LEU A 10 -37.61 9.48 23.58
N SER A 11 -38.31 8.40 23.23
CA SER A 11 -37.81 7.06 23.52
C SER A 11 -36.37 6.96 23.06
N PRO A 12 -35.45 6.44 23.87
CA PRO A 12 -34.06 6.21 23.46
C PRO A 12 -33.93 4.95 22.61
N SER A 13 -34.80 4.79 21.60
CA SER A 13 -34.70 3.74 20.60
C SER A 13 -34.17 4.24 19.25
N LEU A 14 -33.57 5.42 19.23
CA LEU A 14 -32.78 5.85 18.11
C LEU A 14 -31.42 5.13 18.16
N VAL A 15 -31.45 3.99 17.49
CA VAL A 15 -30.33 3.44 16.76
C VAL A 15 -29.04 3.41 17.60
N LYS A 16 -28.96 2.46 18.51
CA LYS A 16 -27.72 1.77 18.72
C LYS A 16 -27.52 0.94 17.43
N SER A 17 -27.08 1.60 16.34
CA SER A 17 -26.24 0.88 15.41
C SER A 17 -25.16 0.29 16.31
N GLU A 18 -25.10 -1.01 16.42
CA GLU A 18 -23.89 -1.65 16.89
C GLU A 18 -22.79 -0.98 16.07
N GLU A 19 -22.02 -0.10 16.70
CA GLU A 19 -20.70 0.25 16.22
C GLU A 19 -19.98 -1.10 16.23
N LYS A 20 -20.08 -1.81 15.11
CA LYS A 20 -19.13 -2.83 14.76
C LYS A 20 -17.83 -2.05 14.82
N ALA A 21 -17.12 -2.17 15.94
CA ALA A 21 -15.80 -1.58 16.08
C ALA A 21 -15.11 -1.92 14.79
N LEU A 22 -14.66 -0.91 14.04
CA LEU A 22 -13.89 -1.11 12.83
C LEU A 22 -12.59 -1.76 13.28
N SER A 23 -12.66 -3.07 13.45
CA SER A 23 -11.55 -3.91 13.78
C SER A 23 -10.61 -3.82 12.59
N GLY A 24 -9.34 -3.53 12.83
CA GLY A 24 -8.36 -3.52 11.76
C GLY A 24 -8.13 -2.19 11.04
N ILE A 25 -8.23 -1.02 11.70
CA ILE A 25 -7.89 0.27 11.09
C ILE A 25 -6.39 0.53 11.21
N LEU A 26 -5.74 0.62 10.05
CA LEU A 26 -4.39 1.13 9.91
C LEU A 26 -4.45 2.63 9.59
N LYS A 27 -3.87 3.45 10.42
CA LYS A 27 -3.81 4.90 10.24
C LYS A 27 -2.36 5.37 10.13
N LEU A 28 -1.95 5.72 8.92
CA LEU A 28 -0.66 6.37 8.68
C LEU A 28 -0.86 7.88 8.63
N THR A 29 0.02 8.64 9.28
CA THR A 29 0.01 10.11 9.25
C THR A 29 1.28 10.64 8.61
N ALA A 30 1.16 11.79 7.94
CA ALA A 30 2.29 12.61 7.52
C ALA A 30 2.17 14.00 8.18
N THR A 31 3.30 14.50 8.69
CA THR A 31 3.35 15.76 9.46
C THR A 31 4.66 16.46 9.17
N PHE A 32 4.67 17.76 9.02
CA PHE A 32 5.92 18.53 9.05
C PHE A 32 6.48 18.57 10.48
N THR A 33 7.79 18.46 10.62
CA THR A 33 8.45 18.49 11.95
C THR A 33 8.20 19.81 12.69
N ASP A 34 8.10 20.90 11.95
CA ASP A 34 7.90 22.25 12.50
C ASP A 34 6.44 22.53 12.86
N GLU A 35 5.50 21.71 12.35
CA GLU A 35 4.05 21.84 12.57
C GLU A 35 3.45 20.52 13.06
N PRO A 36 3.84 20.02 14.24
CA PRO A 36 3.50 18.68 14.70
C PRO A 36 2.00 18.44 14.95
N LEU A 37 1.21 19.51 15.06
CA LEU A 37 -0.25 19.43 15.24
C LEU A 37 -1.00 19.31 13.90
N SER A 38 -0.34 19.63 12.79
CA SER A 38 -0.92 19.64 11.44
C SER A 38 -0.62 18.30 10.74
N SER A 39 -1.26 17.23 11.18
CA SER A 39 -1.10 15.89 10.61
C SER A 39 -2.25 15.53 9.68
N ASP A 40 -1.92 14.91 8.55
CA ASP A 40 -2.92 14.40 7.62
C ASP A 40 -2.86 12.86 7.56
N PRO A 41 -3.99 12.18 7.84
CA PRO A 41 -4.04 10.73 7.84
C PRO A 41 -4.46 10.13 6.50
N ALA A 42 -3.84 9.00 6.16
CA ALA A 42 -4.41 7.99 5.26
C ALA A 42 -4.88 6.81 6.11
N VAL A 43 -6.14 6.44 5.95
CA VAL A 43 -6.78 5.34 6.67
C VAL A 43 -6.97 4.15 5.74
N ILE A 44 -6.56 2.98 6.19
CA ILE A 44 -6.71 1.72 5.48
C ILE A 44 -7.38 0.73 6.42
N TYR A 45 -8.35 -0.01 5.93
CA TYR A 45 -8.99 -1.09 6.69
C TYR A 45 -9.36 -2.25 5.77
N PHE A 46 -9.68 -3.40 6.36
CA PHE A 46 -10.02 -4.61 5.63
C PHE A 46 -11.50 -4.94 5.80
N ASP A 47 -12.18 -5.22 4.68
CA ASP A 47 -13.58 -5.62 4.65
C ASP A 47 -13.78 -6.70 3.58
N GLU A 48 -14.49 -7.78 3.91
CA GLU A 48 -14.77 -8.89 2.99
C GLU A 48 -15.53 -8.46 1.71
N LYS A 49 -16.22 -7.32 1.78
CA LYS A 49 -16.99 -6.75 0.66
C LYS A 49 -16.21 -5.74 -0.17
N ALA A 50 -15.00 -5.39 0.29
CA ALA A 50 -14.17 -4.44 -0.43
C ALA A 50 -13.63 -5.05 -1.71
N GLY A 51 -13.57 -4.23 -2.75
CA GLY A 51 -12.90 -4.54 -4.01
C GLY A 51 -11.51 -3.91 -4.08
N SER A 52 -10.86 -4.02 -5.23
CA SER A 52 -9.57 -3.35 -5.49
C SER A 52 -9.72 -1.90 -5.96
N GLY A 53 -10.90 -1.49 -6.43
CA GLY A 53 -11.22 -0.15 -6.88
C GLY A 53 -12.17 0.58 -5.93
N PHE A 54 -12.37 1.87 -6.16
CA PHE A 54 -13.20 2.73 -5.32
C PHE A 54 -14.65 2.27 -5.20
N ASP A 55 -15.11 2.02 -3.97
CA ASP A 55 -16.53 1.82 -3.62
C ASP A 55 -16.98 2.98 -2.71
N PRO A 56 -17.95 3.81 -3.15
CA PRO A 56 -18.42 4.97 -2.37
C PRO A 56 -19.09 4.61 -1.05
N ARG A 57 -19.37 3.34 -0.79
CA ARG A 57 -19.95 2.86 0.48
C ARG A 57 -18.88 2.51 1.52
N LEU A 58 -17.66 2.24 1.07
CA LEU A 58 -16.57 1.75 1.89
C LEU A 58 -15.39 2.73 1.91
N ASP A 59 -15.16 3.44 0.80
CA ASP A 59 -14.03 4.32 0.60
C ASP A 59 -14.42 5.79 0.72
N ALA A 60 -13.43 6.64 1.00
CA ALA A 60 -13.59 8.08 0.92
C ALA A 60 -12.50 8.71 0.04
N LEU A 61 -12.94 9.52 -0.92
CA LEU A 61 -12.02 10.29 -1.75
C LEU A 61 -11.22 11.29 -0.91
N LYS A 62 -9.96 11.47 -1.26
CA LYS A 62 -9.11 12.49 -0.66
C LYS A 62 -9.56 13.87 -1.09
N LEU A 63 -10.05 14.64 -0.14
CA LEU A 63 -10.19 16.09 -0.28
C LEU A 63 -8.86 16.72 0.16
N MET A 64 -8.24 17.50 -0.74
CA MET A 64 -6.97 18.15 -0.42
C MET A 64 -7.17 19.21 0.64
N ASN A 65 -6.24 19.28 1.59
CA ASN A 65 -6.25 20.27 2.63
C ASN A 65 -6.13 21.68 2.03
N THR A 66 -6.89 22.62 2.56
CA THR A 66 -6.82 24.03 2.20
C THR A 66 -5.70 24.75 2.95
N ASP A 67 -5.22 24.18 4.05
CA ASP A 67 -4.05 24.67 4.75
C ASP A 67 -2.80 24.42 3.93
N TYR A 68 -2.08 25.50 3.63
CA TYR A 68 -0.88 25.48 2.81
C TYR A 68 0.29 24.74 3.47
N TYR A 69 0.32 24.73 4.81
CA TYR A 69 1.35 24.10 5.62
C TYR A 69 1.03 22.66 6.03
N MET A 70 -0.10 22.14 5.60
CA MET A 70 -0.49 20.76 5.90
C MET A 70 -0.13 19.82 4.74
N PRO A 71 0.58 18.72 5.00
CA PRO A 71 0.76 17.67 4.01
C PRO A 71 -0.58 17.09 3.56
N ASN A 72 -0.63 16.54 2.35
CA ASN A 72 -1.78 15.81 1.85
C ASN A 72 -1.39 14.36 1.61
N LEU A 73 -1.63 13.51 2.60
CA LEU A 73 -1.37 12.07 2.51
C LEU A 73 -2.63 11.33 2.05
N TYR A 74 -2.46 10.34 1.20
CA TYR A 74 -3.55 9.50 0.70
C TYR A 74 -3.00 8.15 0.23
N SER A 75 -3.88 7.15 0.14
CA SER A 75 -3.60 5.91 -0.60
C SER A 75 -4.15 6.02 -2.02
N LEU A 76 -3.66 5.17 -2.90
CA LEU A 76 -4.12 5.08 -4.29
C LEU A 76 -4.91 3.78 -4.47
N GLY A 77 -6.15 3.91 -4.93
CA GLY A 77 -6.94 2.77 -5.39
C GLY A 77 -6.37 2.19 -6.69
N SER A 78 -6.75 0.96 -7.04
CA SER A 78 -6.32 0.31 -8.29
C SER A 78 -6.78 1.06 -9.55
N ASP A 79 -7.82 1.87 -9.44
CA ASP A 79 -8.34 2.77 -10.47
C ASP A 79 -7.65 4.14 -10.50
N GLY A 80 -6.60 4.33 -9.68
CA GLY A 80 -5.81 5.56 -9.59
C GLY A 80 -6.46 6.67 -8.77
N LYS A 81 -7.61 6.43 -8.13
CA LYS A 81 -8.24 7.42 -7.25
C LYS A 81 -7.45 7.62 -5.97
N LYS A 82 -7.40 8.87 -5.54
CA LYS A 82 -6.78 9.28 -4.28
C LYS A 82 -7.79 9.11 -3.16
N LEU A 83 -7.44 8.32 -2.15
CA LEU A 83 -8.34 7.92 -1.07
C LEU A 83 -7.80 8.37 0.28
N SER A 84 -8.63 9.04 1.07
CA SER A 84 -8.35 9.32 2.49
C SER A 84 -8.73 8.11 3.36
N ILE A 85 -9.74 7.34 2.94
CA ILE A 85 -10.11 6.05 3.51
C ILE A 85 -10.15 5.04 2.37
N ASN A 86 -9.45 3.94 2.54
CA ASN A 86 -9.32 2.88 1.54
C ASN A 86 -9.67 1.54 2.20
N ALA A 87 -10.79 0.96 1.79
CA ALA A 87 -11.17 -0.39 2.15
C ALA A 87 -10.49 -1.38 1.22
N LEU A 88 -9.83 -2.36 1.77
CA LEU A 88 -9.19 -3.42 1.02
C LEU A 88 -9.85 -4.77 1.33
N PRO A 89 -9.86 -5.72 0.39
CA PRO A 89 -10.30 -7.08 0.69
C PRO A 89 -9.42 -7.69 1.79
N GLU A 90 -9.97 -8.67 2.50
CA GLU A 90 -9.23 -9.37 3.53
C GLU A 90 -7.85 -9.83 3.04
N PHE A 91 -6.89 -9.72 3.93
CA PHE A 91 -5.51 -10.08 3.66
C PHE A 91 -5.38 -11.60 3.50
N THR A 92 -5.24 -12.06 2.27
CA THR A 92 -5.12 -13.50 1.95
C THR A 92 -3.72 -13.93 1.53
N ASP A 93 -2.86 -12.95 1.17
CA ASP A 93 -1.53 -13.19 0.63
C ASP A 93 -0.42 -12.86 1.65
N THR A 94 0.77 -13.38 1.40
CA THR A 94 1.95 -13.13 2.24
C THR A 94 2.45 -11.69 2.19
N LEU A 95 2.05 -10.91 1.18
CA LEU A 95 2.41 -9.52 1.00
C LEU A 95 1.29 -8.72 0.33
N ASN A 96 0.81 -7.66 0.99
CA ASN A 96 0.00 -6.62 0.38
C ASN A 96 0.80 -5.33 0.24
N VAL A 97 0.78 -4.74 -0.94
CA VAL A 97 1.47 -3.48 -1.26
C VAL A 97 0.44 -2.40 -1.52
N ILE A 98 0.42 -1.39 -0.68
CA ILE A 98 -0.53 -0.29 -0.75
C ILE A 98 0.24 0.96 -1.21
N PRO A 99 0.00 1.43 -2.44
CA PRO A 99 0.65 2.63 -2.91
C PRO A 99 0.10 3.87 -2.19
N LEU A 100 1.02 4.75 -1.80
CA LEU A 100 0.72 6.01 -1.16
C LEU A 100 1.04 7.18 -2.10
N GLY A 101 0.30 8.27 -1.92
CA GLY A 101 0.63 9.55 -2.48
C GLY A 101 0.78 10.60 -1.39
N LEU A 102 1.70 11.51 -1.60
CA LEU A 102 1.92 12.66 -0.73
C LEU A 102 2.03 13.91 -1.59
N LYS A 103 1.26 14.95 -1.27
CA LYS A 103 1.38 16.25 -1.93
C LYS A 103 1.76 17.30 -0.90
N LEU A 104 2.78 18.09 -1.21
CA LEU A 104 3.29 19.18 -0.39
C LEU A 104 3.22 20.48 -1.18
N ASN A 105 2.88 21.57 -0.50
CA ASN A 105 2.89 22.93 -1.05
C ASN A 105 4.19 23.67 -0.72
N ILE A 106 4.89 23.26 0.34
CA ILE A 106 6.19 23.82 0.79
C ILE A 106 7.21 22.70 0.91
N ASP A 107 8.48 23.05 0.93
CA ASP A 107 9.57 22.14 1.30
C ASP A 107 9.64 21.99 2.82
N GLY A 108 10.14 20.86 3.26
CA GLY A 108 10.33 20.62 4.69
C GLY A 108 10.67 19.18 5.03
N ASP A 109 10.93 18.99 6.30
CA ASP A 109 11.15 17.68 6.88
C ASP A 109 9.79 17.08 7.27
N VAL A 110 9.43 15.99 6.59
CA VAL A 110 8.17 15.28 6.79
C VAL A 110 8.43 14.00 7.57
N VAL A 111 7.61 13.79 8.60
CA VAL A 111 7.62 12.57 9.40
C VAL A 111 6.38 11.74 9.11
N PHE A 112 6.59 10.48 8.80
CA PHE A 112 5.52 9.47 8.75
C PHE A 112 5.47 8.72 10.07
N ARG A 113 4.23 8.52 10.61
CA ARG A 113 3.97 7.76 11.84
C ARG A 113 2.75 6.88 11.68
N LEU A 114 2.76 5.72 12.32
CA LEU A 114 1.55 4.98 12.56
C LEU A 114 0.82 5.57 13.78
N ALA A 115 -0.43 5.99 13.57
CA ALA A 115 -1.28 6.53 14.63
C ALA A 115 -2.29 5.50 15.15
N GLY A 116 -2.31 4.31 14.62
CA GLY A 116 -3.13 3.19 15.05
C GLY A 116 -2.62 1.89 14.43
N LEU A 117 -2.52 0.87 15.24
CA LEU A 117 -2.30 -0.51 14.84
C LEU A 117 -3.54 -1.29 15.24
N PRO A 118 -4.21 -1.95 14.30
CA PRO A 118 -5.32 -2.81 14.64
C PRO A 118 -4.80 -4.06 15.37
N GLU A 119 -5.41 -4.40 16.50
CA GLU A 119 -5.11 -5.64 17.22
C GLU A 119 -5.36 -6.88 16.35
N GLU A 120 -6.17 -6.77 15.33
CA GLU A 120 -6.60 -7.87 14.46
C GLU A 120 -5.68 -8.16 13.28
N ILE A 121 -4.71 -7.30 13.00
CA ILE A 121 -3.60 -7.67 12.10
C ILE A 121 -2.56 -8.50 12.89
N ASN A 122 -3.01 -9.27 13.87
CA ASN A 122 -2.14 -10.20 14.61
C ASN A 122 -1.40 -11.10 13.61
N GLY A 123 -0.07 -11.01 13.64
CA GLY A 123 0.76 -11.74 12.71
C GLY A 123 1.02 -11.00 11.39
N THR A 124 0.82 -9.69 11.30
CA THR A 124 1.21 -8.89 10.14
C THR A 124 2.19 -7.80 10.56
N ARG A 125 3.31 -7.72 9.86
CA ARG A 125 4.27 -6.62 9.98
C ARG A 125 4.00 -5.59 8.89
N ILE A 126 4.11 -4.32 9.25
CA ILE A 126 3.87 -3.20 8.37
C ILE A 126 5.20 -2.50 8.12
N TYR A 127 5.52 -2.27 6.86
CA TYR A 127 6.72 -1.56 6.47
C TYR A 127 6.35 -0.35 5.63
N LEU A 128 6.97 0.80 5.91
CA LEU A 128 6.99 1.93 5.00
C LEU A 128 8.20 1.80 4.09
N HIS A 129 7.97 1.78 2.80
CA HIS A 129 9.00 1.68 1.78
C HIS A 129 9.09 2.98 0.98
N ASP A 130 10.22 3.66 1.06
CA ASP A 130 10.61 4.77 0.18
C ASP A 130 11.40 4.21 -1.00
N ARG A 131 10.78 4.09 -2.14
CA ARG A 131 11.39 3.54 -3.35
C ARG A 131 12.52 4.36 -3.91
N LEU A 132 12.50 5.68 -3.72
CA LEU A 132 13.54 6.54 -4.23
C LEU A 132 14.87 6.30 -3.52
N THR A 133 14.82 6.10 -2.21
CA THR A 133 16.00 5.87 -1.38
C THR A 133 16.31 4.39 -1.19
N GLY A 134 15.35 3.51 -1.47
CA GLY A 134 15.42 2.07 -1.19
C GLY A 134 15.28 1.73 0.29
N VAL A 135 14.94 2.70 1.13
CA VAL A 135 14.75 2.50 2.57
C VAL A 135 13.42 1.81 2.83
N GLU A 136 13.43 0.77 3.64
CA GLU A 136 12.26 0.11 4.17
C GLU A 136 12.36 0.06 5.69
N ILE A 137 11.36 0.61 6.38
CA ILE A 137 11.31 0.71 7.85
C ILE A 137 10.07 -0.02 8.36
N GLU A 138 10.24 -0.91 9.33
CA GLU A 138 9.13 -1.51 10.04
C GLU A 138 8.42 -0.45 10.89
N MET A 139 7.13 -0.29 10.63
CA MET A 139 6.28 0.69 11.29
C MET A 139 5.54 0.01 12.43
N SER A 140 5.88 0.39 13.65
CA SER A 140 5.22 -0.01 14.90
C SER A 140 4.85 1.24 15.68
N GLU A 141 4.24 1.07 16.84
CA GLU A 141 3.98 2.20 17.74
C GLU A 141 5.28 2.91 18.11
N GLY A 142 5.32 4.21 17.87
CA GLY A 142 6.52 5.04 18.10
C GLY A 142 7.56 5.03 16.98
N SER A 143 7.40 4.23 15.94
CA SER A 143 8.29 4.28 14.77
C SER A 143 8.03 5.53 13.93
N GLU A 144 9.11 6.12 13.43
CA GLU A 144 9.08 7.32 12.61
C GLU A 144 9.95 7.15 11.36
N TYR A 145 9.46 7.63 10.22
CA TYR A 145 10.28 7.81 9.03
C TYR A 145 10.37 9.29 8.70
N LEU A 146 11.57 9.86 8.83
CA LEU A 146 11.88 11.26 8.55
C LEU A 146 12.49 11.38 7.16
N VAL A 147 11.95 12.31 6.35
CA VAL A 147 12.46 12.59 5.00
C VAL A 147 12.28 14.05 4.65
N ARG A 148 13.34 14.68 4.11
CA ARG A 148 13.23 16.03 3.55
C ARG A 148 12.69 15.96 2.12
N LEU A 149 11.69 16.80 1.84
CA LEU A 149 10.99 16.82 0.56
C LEU A 149 10.81 18.27 0.06
N ASP A 150 10.87 18.44 -1.25
CA ASP A 150 10.52 19.68 -1.92
C ASP A 150 9.00 19.79 -2.15
N PRO A 151 8.45 20.98 -2.49
CA PRO A 151 7.08 21.10 -2.92
C PRO A 151 6.80 20.21 -4.14
N GLY A 152 5.68 19.50 -4.14
CA GLY A 152 5.36 18.61 -5.24
C GLY A 152 4.38 17.51 -4.88
N GLU A 153 4.15 16.61 -5.82
CA GLU A 153 3.30 15.44 -5.63
C GLU A 153 4.13 14.16 -5.85
N TYR A 154 4.16 13.32 -4.82
CA TYR A 154 4.96 12.11 -4.75
C TYR A 154 4.05 10.87 -4.88
N SER A 155 3.53 10.63 -6.07
CA SER A 155 2.80 9.39 -6.37
C SER A 155 3.78 8.31 -6.81
N GLY A 156 3.70 7.12 -6.20
CA GLY A 156 4.57 5.98 -6.56
C GLY A 156 5.98 5.99 -5.93
N ARG A 157 6.24 6.88 -4.97
CA ARG A 157 7.46 6.86 -4.17
C ARG A 157 7.31 6.07 -2.88
N PHE A 158 6.22 6.29 -2.16
CA PHE A 158 5.97 5.69 -0.85
C PHE A 158 4.96 4.55 -0.95
N PHE A 159 5.20 3.48 -0.20
CA PHE A 159 4.33 2.30 -0.15
C PHE A 159 4.23 1.78 1.27
N LEU A 160 3.05 1.28 1.64
CA LEU A 160 2.92 0.41 2.79
C LEU A 160 2.95 -1.04 2.32
N ASN A 161 3.89 -1.80 2.86
CA ASN A 161 4.04 -3.22 2.64
C ASN A 161 3.55 -3.97 3.89
N LEU A 162 2.48 -4.73 3.75
CA LEU A 162 1.95 -5.57 4.82
C LEU A 162 2.38 -7.00 4.57
N ARG A 163 3.11 -7.59 5.54
CA ARG A 163 3.64 -8.96 5.46
C ARG A 163 3.05 -9.79 6.59
N SER A 164 2.35 -10.86 6.25
CA SER A 164 1.87 -11.80 7.26
C SER A 164 3.03 -12.48 7.98
N THR A 165 2.97 -12.55 9.31
CA THR A 165 3.89 -13.35 10.13
C THR A 165 3.29 -14.71 10.47
N ALA A 166 2.06 -15.02 9.99
CA ALA A 166 1.45 -16.32 10.17
C ALA A 166 2.34 -17.40 9.54
N THR A 167 3.14 -17.99 10.37
CA THR A 167 3.92 -19.25 10.28
C THR A 167 4.30 -19.82 8.89
N SER A 168 4.58 -18.98 7.91
CA SER A 168 5.67 -19.31 7.04
C SER A 168 6.88 -18.56 7.63
N ILE A 169 7.82 -19.27 8.20
CA ILE A 169 9.19 -18.81 8.36
C ILE A 169 9.46 -18.04 7.06
N PRO A 170 9.84 -16.72 7.09
CA PRO A 170 10.36 -16.11 5.88
C PRO A 170 11.51 -17.02 5.51
N ASP A 171 11.28 -17.85 4.50
CA ASP A 171 12.35 -18.68 4.00
C ASP A 171 13.34 -17.66 3.41
N PRO A 172 14.50 -17.39 4.06
CA PRO A 172 15.51 -16.52 3.48
C PRO A 172 15.92 -17.04 2.10
N VAL A 173 15.53 -18.25 1.79
CA VAL A 173 15.64 -18.91 0.48
C VAL A 173 14.64 -18.36 -0.53
N ALA A 174 13.46 -17.86 -0.14
CA ALA A 174 12.45 -17.39 -1.11
C ALA A 174 12.92 -16.16 -1.91
N ASP A 175 13.66 -15.26 -1.31
CA ASP A 175 14.27 -14.12 -2.01
C ASP A 175 15.40 -14.56 -2.95
N GLU A 176 16.01 -15.71 -2.71
CA GLU A 176 16.99 -16.32 -3.61
C GLU A 176 16.37 -17.11 -4.76
N LEU A 177 15.11 -17.56 -4.64
CA LEU A 177 14.45 -18.38 -5.65
C LEU A 177 13.95 -17.58 -6.85
N PHE A 178 13.51 -16.34 -6.61
CA PHE A 178 13.05 -15.41 -7.63
C PHE A 178 13.55 -13.99 -7.35
N THR A 179 14.44 -13.52 -8.20
CA THR A 179 14.95 -12.15 -8.15
C THR A 179 14.69 -11.47 -9.48
N VAL A 180 14.23 -10.22 -9.46
CA VAL A 180 13.95 -9.46 -10.66
C VAL A 180 14.33 -7.99 -10.46
N TYR A 181 14.89 -7.38 -11.50
CA TYR A 181 15.20 -5.94 -11.54
C TYR A 181 15.17 -5.43 -12.98
N SER A 182 15.05 -4.12 -13.13
CA SER A 182 15.11 -3.44 -14.42
C SER A 182 16.40 -2.64 -14.55
N SER A 183 17.00 -2.70 -15.72
CA SER A 183 18.20 -1.91 -16.06
C SER A 183 18.25 -1.66 -17.56
N HIS A 184 18.44 -0.39 -17.96
CA HIS A 184 18.61 0.04 -19.36
C HIS A 184 17.51 -0.46 -20.33
N GLY A 185 16.26 -0.42 -19.90
CA GLY A 185 15.12 -0.86 -20.72
C GLY A 185 14.91 -2.38 -20.78
N PHE A 186 15.70 -3.15 -20.04
CA PHE A 186 15.55 -4.60 -19.94
C PHE A 186 15.05 -5.02 -18.57
N LEU A 187 14.21 -6.03 -18.55
CA LEU A 187 13.86 -6.79 -17.36
C LEU A 187 14.85 -7.94 -17.23
N ARG A 188 15.49 -8.05 -16.07
CA ARG A 188 16.34 -9.18 -15.72
C ARG A 188 15.74 -9.96 -14.59
N ALA A 189 15.50 -11.23 -14.83
CA ALA A 189 14.95 -12.15 -13.85
C ALA A 189 15.91 -13.32 -13.62
N LYS A 190 16.04 -13.73 -12.35
CA LYS A 190 16.73 -14.96 -11.97
C LYS A 190 15.74 -15.86 -11.27
N VAL A 191 15.60 -17.07 -11.75
CA VAL A 191 14.72 -18.09 -11.19
C VAL A 191 15.50 -19.36 -10.95
N LYS A 192 15.31 -19.99 -9.80
CA LYS A 192 15.85 -21.33 -9.48
C LYS A 192 14.78 -22.40 -9.80
N THR A 193 14.64 -22.76 -11.06
CA THR A 193 13.61 -23.69 -11.54
C THR A 193 13.75 -25.11 -10.98
N GLU A 194 14.92 -25.50 -10.49
CA GLU A 194 15.15 -26.77 -9.78
C GLU A 194 14.24 -26.91 -8.55
N VAL A 195 13.95 -25.79 -7.87
CA VAL A 195 13.13 -25.76 -6.67
C VAL A 195 11.72 -25.29 -6.98
N THR A 196 11.59 -24.24 -7.80
CA THR A 196 10.29 -23.62 -8.13
C THR A 196 9.53 -24.38 -9.22
N GLY A 197 10.23 -25.11 -10.09
CA GLY A 197 9.73 -25.69 -11.33
C GLY A 197 9.56 -24.65 -12.45
N PRO A 198 9.31 -25.11 -13.69
CA PRO A 198 8.96 -24.24 -14.80
C PRO A 198 7.69 -23.46 -14.51
N GLY A 199 7.63 -22.23 -15.01
CA GLY A 199 6.49 -21.36 -14.77
C GLY A 199 6.43 -20.15 -15.68
N ASN A 200 5.49 -19.27 -15.42
CA ASN A 200 5.28 -18.04 -16.18
C ASN A 200 5.71 -16.82 -15.36
N LEU A 201 6.48 -15.96 -16.01
CA LEU A 201 6.80 -14.62 -15.55
C LEU A 201 5.82 -13.65 -16.21
N ALA A 202 5.12 -12.86 -15.42
CA ALA A 202 4.21 -11.85 -15.92
C ALA A 202 4.55 -10.48 -15.34
N ILE A 203 4.39 -9.43 -16.15
CA ILE A 203 4.50 -8.04 -15.73
C ILE A 203 3.09 -7.45 -15.72
N ILE A 204 2.73 -6.85 -14.61
CA ILE A 204 1.41 -6.28 -14.35
C ILE A 204 1.61 -4.79 -14.10
N ASN A 205 0.81 -3.94 -14.74
CA ASN A 205 0.80 -2.51 -14.49
C ASN A 205 -0.01 -2.19 -13.22
N LEU A 206 0.03 -0.94 -12.76
CA LEU A 206 -0.69 -0.49 -11.56
C LEU A 206 -2.22 -0.56 -11.68
N THR A 207 -2.77 -0.74 -12.90
CA THR A 207 -4.20 -0.95 -13.12
C THR A 207 -4.60 -2.42 -13.07
N GLY A 208 -3.65 -3.33 -12.74
CA GLY A 208 -3.89 -4.77 -12.69
C GLY A 208 -3.84 -5.47 -14.05
N GLN A 209 -3.56 -4.75 -15.14
CA GLN A 209 -3.47 -5.33 -16.46
C GLN A 209 -2.12 -6.01 -16.66
N THR A 210 -2.12 -7.24 -17.14
CA THR A 210 -0.91 -7.94 -17.58
C THR A 210 -0.44 -7.34 -18.91
N VAL A 211 0.78 -6.80 -18.91
CA VAL A 211 1.39 -6.10 -20.06
C VAL A 211 2.49 -6.90 -20.74
N PHE A 212 2.97 -7.96 -20.09
CA PHE A 212 4.00 -8.85 -20.63
C PHE A 212 3.89 -10.22 -19.95
N VAL A 213 4.11 -11.30 -20.71
CA VAL A 213 4.17 -12.68 -20.18
C VAL A 213 5.22 -13.45 -20.95
N GLU A 214 6.07 -14.17 -20.20
CA GLU A 214 7.04 -15.11 -20.75
C GLU A 214 7.11 -16.38 -19.90
N SER A 215 7.40 -17.49 -20.57
CA SER A 215 7.57 -18.78 -19.89
C SER A 215 9.04 -19.04 -19.60
N ILE A 216 9.32 -19.46 -18.36
CA ILE A 216 10.67 -19.84 -17.91
C ILE A 216 10.68 -21.34 -17.65
N TYR A 217 11.56 -22.05 -18.33
CA TYR A 217 11.69 -23.53 -18.24
C TYR A 217 13.00 -23.97 -17.62
N ASP A 218 14.00 -23.11 -17.62
CA ASP A 218 15.36 -23.39 -17.18
C ASP A 218 15.81 -22.51 -16.01
N ASN A 219 16.86 -22.95 -15.36
CA ASN A 219 17.45 -22.26 -14.22
C ASN A 219 18.40 -21.16 -14.70
N GLY A 220 18.42 -20.03 -13.99
CA GLY A 220 19.41 -18.99 -14.22
C GLY A 220 18.85 -17.60 -14.47
N TYR A 221 19.58 -16.86 -15.29
CA TYR A 221 19.28 -15.48 -15.62
C TYR A 221 18.58 -15.38 -16.97
N HIS A 222 17.49 -14.63 -16.96
CA HIS A 222 16.69 -14.34 -18.15
C HIS A 222 16.65 -12.84 -18.37
N GLU A 223 16.80 -12.40 -19.59
CA GLU A 223 16.74 -10.99 -19.98
C GLU A 223 15.67 -10.79 -21.03
N TYR A 224 14.76 -9.84 -20.79
CA TYR A 224 13.65 -9.52 -21.67
C TYR A 224 13.61 -8.04 -21.97
N ASN A 225 13.23 -7.68 -23.18
CA ASN A 225 12.90 -6.31 -23.56
C ASN A 225 11.38 -6.21 -23.72
N PRO A 226 10.63 -5.89 -22.66
CA PRO A 226 9.17 -5.84 -22.71
C PRO A 226 8.62 -4.59 -23.41
N GLY A 227 9.45 -3.65 -23.82
CA GLY A 227 9.02 -2.42 -24.49
C GLY A 227 8.12 -1.51 -23.65
N LEU A 228 8.26 -1.56 -22.32
CA LEU A 228 7.43 -0.81 -21.40
C LEU A 228 7.85 0.64 -21.28
N LYS A 229 6.90 1.50 -20.94
CA LYS A 229 7.17 2.87 -20.54
C LYS A 229 7.84 2.89 -19.16
N GLU A 230 8.56 3.98 -18.89
CA GLU A 230 9.11 4.22 -17.55
C GLU A 230 7.98 4.28 -16.53
N GLY A 231 8.12 3.53 -15.43
CA GLY A 231 7.09 3.43 -14.43
C GLY A 231 7.23 2.22 -13.52
N VAL A 232 6.25 2.08 -12.65
CA VAL A 232 6.17 1.01 -11.67
C VAL A 232 5.38 -0.15 -12.23
N TYR A 233 5.90 -1.36 -12.04
CA TYR A 233 5.26 -2.60 -12.45
C TYR A 233 5.42 -3.67 -11.36
N ILE A 234 4.48 -4.58 -11.31
CA ILE A 234 4.56 -5.80 -10.49
C ILE A 234 5.00 -6.91 -11.41
N VAL A 235 6.09 -7.59 -11.07
CA VAL A 235 6.54 -8.78 -11.79
C VAL A 235 6.24 -10.00 -10.92
N THR A 236 5.49 -10.94 -11.48
CA THR A 236 5.13 -12.19 -10.82
C THR A 236 5.78 -13.36 -11.53
N PHE A 237 6.22 -14.36 -10.77
CA PHE A 237 6.56 -15.68 -11.29
C PHE A 237 5.64 -16.71 -10.64
N THR A 238 4.98 -17.53 -11.47
CA THR A 238 4.04 -18.56 -11.01
C THR A 238 4.36 -19.89 -11.67
N SER A 239 4.55 -20.90 -10.85
CA SER A 239 4.73 -22.30 -11.26
C SER A 239 3.77 -23.21 -10.48
N SER A 240 3.85 -24.51 -10.69
CA SER A 240 3.09 -25.50 -9.90
C SER A 240 3.56 -25.62 -8.43
N LYS A 241 4.77 -25.16 -8.13
CA LYS A 241 5.42 -25.30 -6.81
C LYS A 241 5.71 -23.98 -6.12
N TYR A 242 5.64 -22.86 -6.85
CA TYR A 242 6.07 -21.57 -6.32
C TYR A 242 5.29 -20.42 -6.96
N ARG A 243 4.97 -19.43 -6.15
CA ARG A 243 4.47 -18.13 -6.61
C ARG A 243 5.22 -17.04 -5.87
N GLY A 244 5.81 -16.12 -6.61
CA GLY A 244 6.50 -14.97 -6.08
C GLY A 244 6.18 -13.71 -6.87
N SER A 245 6.26 -12.56 -6.22
CA SER A 245 6.07 -11.27 -6.87
C SER A 245 7.10 -10.26 -6.35
N LYS A 246 7.53 -9.37 -7.24
CA LYS A 246 8.44 -8.27 -6.93
C LYS A 246 7.97 -7.01 -7.63
N ASN A 247 8.04 -5.91 -6.94
CA ASN A 247 7.79 -4.60 -7.54
C ASN A 247 9.08 -4.08 -8.14
N ILE A 248 9.00 -3.57 -9.34
CA ILE A 248 10.14 -2.96 -10.03
C ILE A 248 9.79 -1.56 -10.53
N TYR A 249 10.78 -0.69 -10.55
CA TYR A 249 10.71 0.52 -11.35
C TYR A 249 11.39 0.27 -12.68
N PHE A 250 10.64 0.32 -13.77
CA PHE A 250 11.17 0.15 -15.11
C PHE A 250 11.70 1.49 -15.65
N ARG A 251 12.97 1.51 -16.00
CA ARG A 251 13.65 2.70 -16.51
C ARG A 251 14.26 2.41 -17.88
N ASN A 252 14.06 3.32 -18.83
CA ASN A 252 14.54 3.18 -20.21
C ASN A 252 15.93 3.76 -20.47
N ARG A 253 16.61 4.30 -19.43
CA ARG A 253 17.96 4.85 -19.54
C ARG A 253 18.92 4.20 -18.57
#